data_9b54395ae78a3d015420129d1345c2c3
#
_entry.id   9b54395ae78a3d015420129d1345c2c3
#
_cell.length_a   1.000
_cell.length_b   1.000
_cell.length_c   1.000
_cell.angle_alpha   90.00
_cell.angle_beta   90.00
_cell.angle_gamma   90.00
#
_symmetry.space_group_name_H-M   'P 1'
#
loop_
_entity.id
_entity.type
_entity.pdbx_description
1 polymer ?
#
loop_
_entity_poly.entity_id
_entity_poly.type
_entity_poly.pdbx_seq_one_letter_code
_entity_poly.pdbx_strand_id
1 'polypeptide(L)'
;MHIHQRHLYHGAALIQIAEHPEFTAINPFLIDGENSHNAYRINDNTGIYAKYASNPNASTSDYLFTFNQENLDELANVDELCGKLFVALICISSSSICCLGYDQLMTLI
;
A
#
# COMPACT_ATOMS: atom_id res chain seq x y z
N MET A 1 -6.80 -16.50 16.65
CA MET A 1 -6.23 -15.47 15.75
C MET A 1 -7.08 -15.41 14.49
N HIS A 2 -7.57 -14.23 14.17
CA HIS A 2 -8.39 -14.04 12.97
C HIS A 2 -7.55 -13.56 11.80
N ILE A 3 -7.86 -14.07 10.59
CA ILE A 3 -7.28 -13.56 9.35
C ILE A 3 -8.27 -12.54 8.79
N HIS A 4 -7.85 -11.28 8.74
CA HIS A 4 -8.64 -10.22 8.10
C HIS A 4 -8.36 -10.19 6.60
N GLN A 5 -9.32 -9.67 5.83
CA GLN A 5 -9.15 -9.53 4.38
C GLN A 5 -7.86 -8.82 4.00
N ARG A 6 -7.53 -7.74 4.73
CA ARG A 6 -6.29 -7.01 4.47
C ARG A 6 -5.03 -7.87 4.65
N HIS A 7 -5.06 -8.86 5.55
CA HIS A 7 -3.92 -9.77 5.73
C HIS A 7 -3.66 -10.58 4.46
N LEU A 8 -4.72 -11.03 3.80
CA LEU A 8 -4.58 -11.80 2.56
C LEU A 8 -4.08 -10.93 1.41
N TYR A 9 -4.62 -9.74 1.28
CA TYR A 9 -4.36 -8.88 0.13
C TYR A 9 -3.08 -8.07 0.27
N HIS A 10 -2.87 -7.43 1.40
CA HIS A 10 -1.60 -6.76 1.68
C HIS A 10 -0.45 -7.77 1.73
N GLY A 11 -0.72 -8.96 2.27
CA GLY A 11 0.26 -10.04 2.33
C GLY A 11 0.77 -10.43 0.95
N ALA A 12 -0.08 -10.41 -0.07
CA ALA A 12 0.34 -10.72 -1.43
C ALA A 12 1.43 -9.76 -1.93
N ALA A 13 1.31 -8.47 -1.61
CA ALA A 13 2.33 -7.48 -1.95
C ALA A 13 3.59 -7.64 -1.09
N LEU A 14 3.39 -7.83 0.22
CA LEU A 14 4.51 -7.91 1.16
C LEU A 14 5.38 -9.14 0.94
N ILE A 15 4.79 -10.27 0.54
CA ILE A 15 5.56 -11.48 0.23
C ILE A 15 6.49 -11.24 -0.96
N GLN A 16 6.02 -10.55 -1.99
CA GLN A 16 6.87 -10.24 -3.14
C GLN A 16 8.04 -9.35 -2.76
N ILE A 17 7.81 -8.40 -1.84
CA ILE A 17 8.88 -7.57 -1.31
C ILE A 17 9.88 -8.41 -0.52
N ALA A 18 9.38 -9.35 0.30
CA ALA A 18 10.22 -10.22 1.12
C ALA A 18 11.12 -11.13 0.27
N GLU A 19 10.72 -11.41 -0.97
CA GLU A 19 11.52 -12.22 -1.90
C GLU A 19 12.65 -11.43 -2.55
N HIS A 20 12.68 -10.12 -2.39
CA HIS A 20 13.73 -9.28 -2.98
C HIS A 20 15.03 -9.43 -2.20
N PRO A 21 16.19 -9.57 -2.89
CA PRO A 21 17.47 -9.82 -2.21
C PRO A 21 17.94 -8.69 -1.28
N GLU A 22 17.47 -7.48 -1.47
CA GLU A 22 17.82 -6.35 -0.61
C GLU A 22 16.89 -6.19 0.60
N PHE A 23 15.86 -7.02 0.69
CA PHE A 23 14.92 -6.97 1.80
C PHE A 23 15.60 -7.40 3.11
N THR A 24 15.41 -6.64 4.18
CA THR A 24 15.89 -7.01 5.52
C THR A 24 14.79 -7.00 6.57
N ALA A 25 13.80 -6.14 6.47
CA ALA A 25 12.77 -6.04 7.50
C ALA A 25 11.49 -5.37 6.98
N ILE A 26 10.35 -5.80 7.53
CA ILE A 26 9.06 -5.13 7.38
C ILE A 26 8.56 -4.81 8.77
N ASN A 27 8.17 -3.57 8.99
CA ASN A 27 7.58 -3.12 10.25
C ASN A 27 6.32 -2.30 9.97
N PRO A 28 5.33 -2.30 10.87
CA PRO A 28 4.20 -1.41 10.72
C PRO A 28 4.65 0.05 10.89
N PHE A 29 3.95 0.97 10.23
CA PHE A 29 4.13 2.39 10.46
C PHE A 29 3.30 2.82 11.65
N LEU A 30 3.90 3.61 12.53
CA LEU A 30 3.19 4.25 13.63
C LEU A 30 2.76 5.65 13.18
N ILE A 31 1.46 5.91 13.26
CA ILE A 31 0.89 7.23 12.97
C ILE A 31 0.12 7.65 14.20
N ASP A 32 0.51 8.77 14.81
CA ASP A 32 -0.09 9.27 16.04
C ASP A 32 -0.09 8.23 17.17
N GLY A 33 0.99 7.43 17.25
CA GLY A 33 1.15 6.43 18.30
C GLY A 33 0.46 5.10 18.03
N GLU A 34 -0.25 4.96 16.93
CA GLU A 34 -0.96 3.74 16.55
C GLU A 34 -0.41 3.16 15.26
N ASN A 35 -0.48 1.82 15.13
CA ASN A 35 -0.08 1.16 13.90
C ASN A 35 -1.06 1.49 12.78
N SER A 36 -0.55 1.92 11.63
CA SER A 36 -1.36 2.06 10.43
C SER A 36 -1.76 0.67 9.93
N HIS A 37 -3.00 0.54 9.44
CA HIS A 37 -3.48 -0.70 8.83
C HIS A 37 -3.15 -0.81 7.34
N ASN A 38 -2.61 0.25 6.74
CA ASN A 38 -2.37 0.31 5.30
C ASN A 38 -0.90 0.56 4.94
N ALA A 39 -0.11 1.05 5.88
CA ALA A 39 1.27 1.45 5.61
C ALA A 39 2.27 0.57 6.34
N TYR A 40 3.37 0.26 5.67
CA TYR A 40 4.44 -0.58 6.19
C TYR A 40 5.78 0.08 5.89
N ARG A 41 6.72 -0.09 6.81
CA ARG A 41 8.10 0.37 6.61
C ARG A 41 8.94 -0.82 6.14
N ILE A 42 9.57 -0.66 5.00
CA ILE A 42 10.46 -1.67 4.42
C ILE A 42 11.89 -1.22 4.70
N ASN A 43 12.67 -2.08 5.32
CA ASN A 43 14.01 -1.73 5.80
C ASN A 43 13.91 -0.49 6.71
N ASP A 44 14.72 0.55 6.47
CA ASP A 44 14.72 1.73 7.32
C ASP A 44 14.08 2.96 6.70
N ASN A 45 14.01 3.01 5.37
CA ASN A 45 13.71 4.27 4.69
C ASN A 45 12.65 4.20 3.60
N THR A 46 12.03 3.06 3.40
CA THR A 46 11.03 2.90 2.33
C THR A 46 9.66 2.63 2.94
N GLY A 47 8.67 3.39 2.51
CA GLY A 47 7.29 3.17 2.90
C GLY A 47 6.51 2.51 1.77
N ILE A 48 5.60 1.61 2.13
CA ILE A 48 4.64 1.01 1.21
C ILE A 48 3.25 1.28 1.78
N TYR A 49 2.40 1.88 0.97
CA TYR A 49 0.99 2.10 1.30
C TYR A 49 0.16 1.20 0.41
N ALA A 50 -0.60 0.28 1.00
CA ALA A 50 -1.34 -0.73 0.27
C ALA A 50 -2.84 -0.43 0.24
N LYS A 51 -3.45 -0.51 -0.94
CA LYS A 51 -4.90 -0.49 -1.11
C LYS A 51 -5.28 -1.64 -2.02
N TYR A 52 -6.48 -2.18 -1.84
CA TYR A 52 -6.94 -3.26 -2.71
C TYR A 52 -8.36 -2.98 -3.22
N ALA A 53 -8.66 -3.55 -4.37
CA ALA A 53 -10.00 -3.57 -4.95
C ALA A 53 -10.28 -4.99 -5.42
N SER A 54 -11.45 -5.52 -5.04
CA SER A 54 -11.78 -6.92 -5.30
C SER A 54 -12.10 -7.18 -6.78
N ASN A 55 -12.90 -6.30 -7.39
CA ASN A 55 -13.38 -6.48 -8.76
C ASN A 55 -13.28 -5.18 -9.54
N PRO A 56 -13.09 -5.27 -10.87
CA PRO A 56 -13.16 -4.08 -11.71
C PRO A 56 -14.57 -3.52 -11.75
N ASN A 57 -14.71 -2.24 -12.07
CA ASN A 57 -15.98 -1.60 -12.29
C ASN A 57 -16.71 -2.28 -13.46
N ALA A 58 -17.98 -2.67 -13.26
CA ALA A 58 -18.74 -3.40 -14.26
C ALA A 58 -19.00 -2.58 -15.54
N SER A 59 -19.08 -1.26 -15.43
CA SER A 59 -19.35 -0.39 -16.57
C SER A 59 -18.12 -0.13 -17.44
N THR A 60 -16.94 -0.02 -16.83
CA THR A 60 -15.71 0.39 -17.52
C THR A 60 -14.66 -0.70 -17.60
N SER A 61 -14.82 -1.78 -16.85
CA SER A 61 -13.83 -2.86 -16.68
C SER A 61 -12.51 -2.39 -16.05
N ASP A 62 -12.50 -1.20 -15.45
CA ASP A 62 -11.34 -0.65 -14.77
C ASP A 62 -11.47 -0.77 -13.26
N TYR A 63 -10.34 -0.98 -12.59
CA TYR A 63 -10.32 -0.94 -11.13
C TYR A 63 -10.34 0.51 -10.66
N LEU A 64 -11.19 0.79 -9.67
CA LEU A 64 -11.29 2.12 -9.08
C LEU A 64 -10.70 2.09 -7.67
N PHE A 65 -9.76 2.98 -7.42
CA PHE A 65 -9.17 3.18 -6.10
C PHE A 65 -9.50 4.58 -5.62
N THR A 66 -10.20 4.66 -4.49
CA THR A 66 -10.61 5.95 -3.92
C THR A 66 -9.69 6.32 -2.78
N PHE A 67 -9.18 7.54 -2.81
CA PHE A 67 -8.35 8.10 -1.75
C PHE A 67 -9.13 9.20 -1.05
N ASN A 68 -9.66 8.90 0.14
CA ASN A 68 -10.35 9.91 0.94
C ASN A 68 -9.32 10.79 1.67
N GLN A 69 -9.80 11.81 2.38
CA GLN A 69 -8.91 12.74 3.05
C GLN A 69 -8.04 12.05 4.10
N GLU A 70 -8.58 11.07 4.81
CA GLU A 70 -7.83 10.29 5.79
C GLU A 70 -6.68 9.53 5.13
N ASN A 71 -6.92 8.93 3.97
CA ASN A 71 -5.87 8.25 3.20
C ASN A 71 -4.78 9.22 2.75
N LEU A 72 -5.17 10.39 2.25
CA LEU A 72 -4.23 11.41 1.81
C LEU A 72 -3.38 11.94 2.97
N ASP A 73 -3.98 12.11 4.13
CA ASP A 73 -3.27 12.56 5.33
C ASP A 73 -2.27 11.50 5.80
N GLU A 74 -2.66 10.23 5.78
CA GLU A 74 -1.76 9.13 6.10
C GLU A 74 -0.57 9.08 5.15
N LEU A 75 -0.83 9.19 3.85
CA LEU A 75 0.22 9.20 2.82
C LEU A 75 1.22 10.33 3.07
N ALA A 76 0.73 11.52 3.35
CA ALA A 76 1.59 12.67 3.64
C ALA A 76 2.46 12.43 4.89
N ASN A 77 1.89 11.84 5.93
CA ASN A 77 2.63 11.50 7.15
C ASN A 77 3.73 10.48 6.87
N VAL A 78 3.42 9.44 6.11
CA VAL A 78 4.40 8.40 5.76
C VAL A 78 5.51 8.98 4.90
N ASP A 79 5.15 9.84 3.94
CA ASP A 79 6.13 10.49 3.06
C ASP A 79 7.13 11.34 3.84
N GLU A 80 6.68 12.01 4.91
CA GLU A 80 7.57 12.80 5.77
C GLU A 80 8.55 11.94 6.57
N LEU A 81 8.15 10.69 6.88
CA LEU A 81 8.91 9.82 7.78
C LEU A 81 9.88 8.88 7.05
N CYS A 82 9.77 8.75 5.74
CA CYS A 82 10.63 7.85 4.98
C CYS A 82 11.20 8.53 3.75
N GLY A 83 12.34 7.99 3.25
CA GLY A 83 13.01 8.58 2.10
C GLY A 83 12.31 8.29 0.78
N LYS A 84 11.58 7.17 0.71
CA LYS A 84 10.84 6.76 -0.48
C LYS A 84 9.48 6.22 -0.06
N LEU A 85 8.45 6.56 -0.83
CA LEU A 85 7.10 6.03 -0.58
C LEU A 85 6.53 5.51 -1.89
N PHE A 86 6.06 4.26 -1.85
CA PHE A 86 5.37 3.62 -2.96
C PHE A 86 3.96 3.25 -2.55
N VAL A 87 3.04 3.29 -3.51
CA VAL A 87 1.66 2.89 -3.31
C VAL A 87 1.41 1.62 -4.11
N ALA A 88 1.01 0.55 -3.44
CA ALA A 88 0.68 -0.72 -4.06
C ALA A 88 -0.85 -0.81 -4.22
N LEU A 89 -1.30 -0.81 -5.46
CA LEU A 89 -2.71 -0.96 -5.81
C LEU A 89 -2.96 -2.41 -6.20
N ILE A 90 -3.61 -3.15 -5.32
CA ILE A 90 -3.78 -4.60 -5.46
C ILE A 90 -5.12 -4.89 -6.12
N CYS A 91 -5.05 -5.48 -7.32
CA CYS A 91 -6.21 -5.81 -8.13
C CYS A 91 -6.51 -7.30 -7.96
N ILE A 92 -7.47 -7.62 -7.09
CA ILE A 92 -7.66 -8.99 -6.60
C ILE A 92 -8.09 -9.96 -7.69
N SER A 93 -9.16 -9.66 -8.44
CA SER A 93 -9.65 -10.60 -9.45
C SER A 93 -8.70 -10.79 -10.63
N SER A 94 -7.80 -9.84 -10.86
CA SER A 94 -6.78 -9.96 -11.91
C SER A 94 -5.47 -10.54 -11.39
N SER A 95 -5.36 -10.79 -10.09
CA SER A 95 -4.13 -11.28 -9.45
C SER A 95 -2.91 -10.42 -9.82
N SER A 96 -3.08 -9.10 -9.80
CA SER A 96 -2.02 -8.17 -10.21
C SER A 96 -1.90 -7.01 -9.24
N ILE A 97 -0.74 -6.38 -9.25
CA ILE A 97 -0.43 -5.23 -8.40
C ILE A 97 0.17 -4.14 -9.27
N CYS A 98 -0.41 -2.93 -9.16
CA CYS A 98 0.16 -1.74 -9.77
C CYS A 98 0.91 -0.98 -8.70
N CYS A 99 2.21 -0.83 -8.87
CA CYS A 99 3.04 -0.11 -7.91
C CYS A 99 3.42 1.26 -8.47
N LEU A 100 3.08 2.32 -7.74
CA LEU A 100 3.34 3.70 -8.13
C LEU A 100 4.21 4.38 -7.06
N GLY A 101 5.11 5.25 -7.50
CA GLY A 101 5.74 6.18 -6.56
C GLY A 101 4.71 7.19 -6.05
N TYR A 102 4.93 7.70 -4.85
CA TYR A 102 4.01 8.68 -4.27
C TYR A 102 3.83 9.91 -5.18
N ASP A 103 4.93 10.40 -5.77
CA ASP A 103 4.87 11.56 -6.67
C ASP A 103 4.03 11.28 -7.91
N GLN A 104 4.12 10.06 -8.45
CA GLN A 104 3.32 9.64 -9.58
C GLN A 104 1.83 9.61 -9.22
N LEU A 105 1.50 9.07 -8.05
CA LEU A 105 0.12 9.05 -7.57
C LEU A 105 -0.43 10.47 -7.45
N MET A 106 0.34 11.39 -6.86
CA MET A 106 -0.12 12.76 -6.63
C MET A 106 -0.35 13.53 -7.91
N THR A 107 0.24 13.13 -9.04
CA THR A 107 -0.06 13.75 -10.33
C THR A 107 -1.37 13.26 -10.92
N LEU A 108 -1.92 12.15 -10.42
CA LEU A 108 -3.15 11.54 -10.94
C LEU A 108 -4.41 11.95 -10.17
N ILE A 109 -4.26 12.52 -9.00
CA ILE A 109 -5.38 12.93 -8.16
C ILE A 109 -5.50 14.44 -7.98
#